data_ab808e3862cfedad2963b631ebfc83ed
#
_entry.id   ab808e3862cfedad2963b631ebfc83ed
#
_cell.length_a   1.000
_cell.length_b   1.000
_cell.length_c   1.000
_cell.angle_alpha   90.00
_cell.angle_beta   90.00
_cell.angle_gamma   90.00
#
_symmetry.space_group_name_H-M   'P 1'
#
loop_
_entity.id
_entity.type
_entity.pdbx_description
1 polymer ?
#
loop_
_entity_poly.entity_id
_entity_poly.type
_entity_poly.pdbx_seq_one_letter_code
_entity_poly.pdbx_strand_id
1 'polypeptide(L)'
;ALSQSIADFIAEDEKHIADQKLKLELPETSLKDKERISKDIDDRTKLIDDKIEQKLEEILPEAFAIMKDTARRFAENDEVIVTANDFDRNLAAERQDLVRIEDDKAIYSNHWTAGGNDIKWDMVHYDVQLFGGVVLHKGRIAEMATGEGKTLVATLPVFLNALAHKGVHVVTVNDYLARRDAEWMGPMYQFHGLSV
;
A
#
# COMPACT_ATOMS: atom_id res chain seq x y z
N ALA A 1 -6.94 -10.29 3.30
CA ALA A 1 -6.42 -11.59 2.84
C ALA A 1 -4.95 -11.49 2.41
N LEU A 2 -4.59 -10.69 1.37
CA LEU A 2 -3.20 -10.61 0.86
C LEU A 2 -2.20 -10.13 1.91
N SER A 3 -2.50 -9.04 2.60
CA SER A 3 -1.64 -8.50 3.67
C SER A 3 -1.46 -9.52 4.82
N GLN A 4 -2.53 -10.24 5.19
CA GLN A 4 -2.44 -11.28 6.21
C GLN A 4 -1.53 -12.43 5.77
N SER A 5 -1.53 -12.79 4.48
CA SER A 5 -0.65 -13.85 3.98
C SER A 5 0.83 -13.49 4.06
N ILE A 6 1.17 -12.19 3.97
CA ILE A 6 2.54 -11.69 4.20
C ILE A 6 2.87 -11.80 5.69
N ALA A 7 1.99 -11.30 6.56
CA ALA A 7 2.19 -11.33 7.99
C ALA A 7 2.38 -12.77 8.50
N ASP A 8 1.55 -13.71 8.07
CA ASP A 8 1.65 -15.12 8.45
C ASP A 8 2.98 -15.74 7.98
N PHE A 9 3.50 -15.33 6.82
CA PHE A 9 4.74 -15.86 6.25
C PHE A 9 6.00 -15.44 7.02
N ILE A 10 5.97 -14.31 7.71
CA ILE A 10 7.10 -13.77 8.48
C ILE A 10 6.91 -13.87 10.00
N ALA A 11 5.75 -14.29 10.49
CA ALA A 11 5.36 -14.26 11.90
C ALA A 11 6.36 -14.96 12.84
N GLU A 12 6.91 -16.11 12.43
CA GLU A 12 7.88 -16.86 13.23
C GLU A 12 9.20 -16.08 13.39
N ASP A 13 9.66 -15.43 12.32
CA ASP A 13 10.90 -14.65 12.31
C ASP A 13 10.73 -13.37 13.13
N GLU A 14 9.59 -12.69 13.02
CA GLU A 14 9.28 -11.51 13.84
C GLU A 14 9.21 -11.85 15.32
N LYS A 15 8.58 -12.98 15.68
CA LYS A 15 8.56 -13.48 17.06
C LYS A 15 9.96 -13.78 17.56
N HIS A 16 10.81 -14.43 16.75
CA HIS A 16 12.19 -14.70 17.12
C HIS A 16 12.96 -13.40 17.41
N ILE A 17 12.83 -12.38 16.53
CA ILE A 17 13.46 -11.07 16.75
C ILE A 17 12.98 -10.42 18.05
N ALA A 18 11.67 -10.48 18.32
CA ALA A 18 11.11 -9.93 19.56
C ALA A 18 11.70 -10.62 20.81
N ASP A 19 11.78 -11.94 20.79
CA ASP A 19 12.40 -12.71 21.89
C ASP A 19 13.89 -12.39 22.08
N GLN A 20 14.63 -12.18 20.99
CA GLN A 20 16.04 -11.79 21.07
C GLN A 20 16.23 -10.36 21.57
N LYS A 21 15.38 -9.42 21.19
CA LYS A 21 15.40 -8.04 21.72
C LYS A 21 15.18 -8.02 23.24
N LEU A 22 14.25 -8.81 23.75
CA LEU A 22 14.05 -8.95 25.20
C LEU A 22 15.32 -9.45 25.92
N LYS A 23 16.05 -10.42 25.34
CA LYS A 23 17.31 -10.91 25.92
C LYS A 23 18.41 -9.86 25.93
N LEU A 24 18.46 -8.94 24.93
CA LEU A 24 19.42 -7.84 24.91
C LEU A 24 19.25 -6.87 26.08
N GLU A 25 18.02 -6.69 26.55
CA GLU A 25 17.69 -5.76 27.63
C GLU A 25 17.99 -6.34 29.03
N LEU A 26 18.25 -7.65 29.16
CA LEU A 26 18.55 -8.28 30.43
C LEU A 26 19.91 -7.80 30.98
N PRO A 27 19.98 -7.35 32.25
CA PRO A 27 21.22 -6.85 32.85
C PRO A 27 22.34 -7.88 32.89
N GLU A 28 22.00 -9.16 33.00
CA GLU A 28 22.94 -10.28 33.10
C GLU A 28 23.55 -10.69 31.75
N THR A 29 23.07 -10.16 30.64
CA THR A 29 23.57 -10.52 29.30
C THR A 29 24.97 -9.98 29.07
N SER A 30 25.94 -10.87 28.87
CA SER A 30 27.34 -10.48 28.63
C SER A 30 27.52 -9.69 27.34
N LEU A 31 28.57 -8.86 27.23
CA LEU A 31 28.89 -8.11 26.02
C LEU A 31 29.02 -9.02 24.80
N LYS A 32 29.66 -10.19 24.93
CA LYS A 32 29.82 -11.17 23.86
C LYS A 32 28.48 -11.76 23.40
N ASP A 33 27.55 -11.98 24.33
CA ASP A 33 26.23 -12.47 24.02
C ASP A 33 25.39 -11.38 23.33
N LYS A 34 25.53 -10.12 23.78
CA LYS A 34 24.87 -8.98 23.11
C LYS A 34 25.30 -8.82 21.64
N GLU A 35 26.61 -8.92 21.38
CA GLU A 35 27.12 -8.90 19.99
C GLU A 35 26.55 -10.03 19.14
N ARG A 36 26.51 -11.26 19.68
CA ARG A 36 25.95 -12.42 19.00
C ARG A 36 24.46 -12.26 18.72
N ILE A 37 23.68 -11.78 19.70
CA ILE A 37 22.25 -11.55 19.58
C ILE A 37 21.96 -10.43 18.57
N SER A 38 22.71 -9.32 18.60
CA SER A 38 22.56 -8.24 17.62
C SER A 38 22.78 -8.74 16.20
N LYS A 39 23.82 -9.55 15.99
CA LYS A 39 24.08 -10.15 14.68
C LYS A 39 22.94 -11.08 14.23
N ASP A 40 22.41 -11.91 15.13
CA ASP A 40 21.27 -12.80 14.84
C ASP A 40 20.03 -12.00 14.44
N ILE A 41 19.74 -10.89 15.12
CA ILE A 41 18.65 -9.97 14.78
C ILE A 41 18.86 -9.36 13.38
N ASP A 42 20.07 -8.89 13.06
CA ASP A 42 20.38 -8.30 11.76
C ASP A 42 20.23 -9.32 10.61
N ASP A 43 20.75 -10.53 10.79
CA ASP A 43 20.65 -11.61 9.81
C ASP A 43 19.17 -12.04 9.60
N ARG A 44 18.40 -12.11 10.70
CA ARG A 44 16.98 -12.45 10.65
C ARG A 44 16.14 -11.33 10.03
N THR A 45 16.48 -10.07 10.26
CA THR A 45 15.81 -8.93 9.63
C THR A 45 15.97 -8.97 8.12
N LYS A 46 17.18 -9.26 7.62
CA LYS A 46 17.41 -9.44 6.17
C LYS A 46 16.60 -10.61 5.60
N LEU A 47 16.52 -11.72 6.34
CA LEU A 47 15.69 -12.87 5.93
C LEU A 47 14.20 -12.49 5.82
N ILE A 48 13.69 -11.65 6.74
CA ILE A 48 12.32 -11.14 6.67
C ILE A 48 12.12 -10.29 5.41
N ASP A 49 13.07 -9.40 5.10
CA ASP A 49 12.98 -8.55 3.89
C ASP A 49 12.97 -9.40 2.61
N ASP A 50 13.83 -10.42 2.51
CA ASP A 50 13.85 -11.37 1.40
C ASP A 50 12.53 -12.16 1.28
N LYS A 51 11.96 -12.59 2.40
CA LYS A 51 10.66 -13.28 2.45
C LYS A 51 9.50 -12.37 2.01
N ILE A 52 9.51 -11.11 2.44
CA ILE A 52 8.51 -10.12 2.02
C ILE A 52 8.60 -9.94 0.49
N GLU A 53 9.79 -9.73 -0.05
CA GLU A 53 9.99 -9.56 -1.50
C GLU A 53 9.48 -10.79 -2.28
N GLN A 54 9.84 -11.99 -1.83
CA GLN A 54 9.32 -13.22 -2.42
C GLN A 54 7.79 -13.29 -2.40
N LYS A 55 7.17 -12.91 -1.27
CA LYS A 55 5.71 -12.96 -1.14
C LYS A 55 5.01 -11.90 -1.98
N LEU A 56 5.59 -10.70 -2.08
CA LEU A 56 5.10 -9.63 -2.95
C LEU A 56 5.13 -10.05 -4.43
N GLU A 57 6.19 -10.72 -4.89
CA GLU A 57 6.25 -11.27 -6.26
C GLU A 57 5.15 -12.33 -6.49
N GLU A 58 4.88 -13.19 -5.50
CA GLU A 58 3.83 -14.21 -5.61
C GLU A 58 2.44 -13.60 -5.76
N ILE A 59 2.12 -12.57 -4.96
CA ILE A 59 0.79 -11.94 -4.93
C ILE A 59 0.62 -10.79 -5.93
N LEU A 60 1.68 -10.38 -6.64
CA LEU A 60 1.68 -9.26 -7.57
C LEU A 60 0.52 -9.32 -8.59
N PRO A 61 0.28 -10.45 -9.29
CA PRO A 61 -0.79 -10.50 -10.28
C PRO A 61 -2.17 -10.24 -9.66
N GLU A 62 -2.42 -10.80 -8.48
CA GLU A 62 -3.69 -10.61 -7.77
C GLU A 62 -3.85 -9.18 -7.26
N ALA A 63 -2.80 -8.60 -6.65
CA ALA A 63 -2.81 -7.23 -6.19
C ALA A 63 -3.06 -6.23 -7.33
N PHE A 64 -2.41 -6.42 -8.47
CA PHE A 64 -2.62 -5.57 -9.65
C PHE A 64 -4.02 -5.74 -10.23
N ALA A 65 -4.55 -6.97 -10.26
CA ALA A 65 -5.92 -7.22 -10.69
C ALA A 65 -6.95 -6.54 -9.77
N ILE A 66 -6.74 -6.57 -8.45
CA ILE A 66 -7.59 -5.90 -7.47
C ILE A 66 -7.58 -4.38 -7.73
N MET A 67 -6.41 -3.77 -7.87
CA MET A 67 -6.29 -2.33 -8.11
C MET A 67 -6.94 -1.93 -9.44
N LYS A 68 -6.72 -2.69 -10.51
CA LYS A 68 -7.35 -2.46 -11.82
C LYS A 68 -8.87 -2.61 -11.76
N ASP A 69 -9.40 -3.64 -11.06
CA ASP A 69 -10.84 -3.83 -10.90
C ASP A 69 -11.47 -2.73 -10.04
N THR A 70 -10.78 -2.28 -9.01
CA THR A 70 -11.23 -1.12 -8.21
C THR A 70 -11.32 0.14 -9.07
N ALA A 71 -10.29 0.43 -9.86
CA ALA A 71 -10.30 1.56 -10.80
C ALA A 71 -11.49 1.47 -11.79
N ARG A 72 -11.76 0.27 -12.32
CA ARG A 72 -12.90 0.01 -13.20
C ARG A 72 -14.23 0.25 -12.49
N ARG A 73 -14.40 -0.26 -11.26
CA ARG A 73 -15.64 -0.08 -10.48
C ARG A 73 -15.96 1.38 -10.25
N PHE A 74 -14.95 2.19 -9.88
CA PHE A 74 -15.11 3.63 -9.72
C PHE A 74 -15.39 4.35 -11.05
N ALA A 75 -14.78 3.90 -12.17
CA ALA A 75 -15.03 4.50 -13.49
C ALA A 75 -16.43 4.20 -14.05
N GLU A 76 -16.97 3.01 -13.74
CA GLU A 76 -18.26 2.55 -14.26
C GLU A 76 -19.46 2.91 -13.38
N ASN A 77 -19.24 3.30 -12.12
CA ASN A 77 -20.33 3.56 -11.16
C ASN A 77 -20.10 4.91 -10.46
N ASP A 78 -21.16 5.69 -10.28
CA ASP A 78 -21.09 6.94 -9.52
C ASP A 78 -20.82 6.68 -8.03
N GLU A 79 -21.19 5.50 -7.54
CA GLU A 79 -20.98 5.08 -6.16
C GLU A 79 -20.57 3.59 -6.10
N VAL A 80 -19.61 3.28 -5.22
CA VAL A 80 -19.19 1.91 -4.91
C VAL A 80 -19.60 1.57 -3.49
N ILE A 81 -20.46 0.56 -3.32
CA ILE A 81 -21.03 0.19 -2.02
C ILE A 81 -20.34 -1.07 -1.51
N VAL A 82 -19.85 -1.01 -0.26
CA VAL A 82 -19.23 -2.13 0.44
C VAL A 82 -19.77 -2.23 1.87
N THR A 83 -19.51 -3.35 2.55
CA THR A 83 -19.80 -3.46 3.99
C THR A 83 -18.81 -2.61 4.76
N ALA A 84 -19.33 -1.72 5.63
CA ALA A 84 -18.52 -0.79 6.40
C ALA A 84 -17.71 -1.50 7.48
N ASN A 85 -16.42 -1.19 7.57
CA ASN A 85 -15.54 -1.55 8.65
C ASN A 85 -15.14 -0.32 9.50
N ASP A 86 -14.31 -0.50 10.51
CA ASP A 86 -13.90 0.60 11.40
C ASP A 86 -13.05 1.65 10.65
N PHE A 87 -12.23 1.24 9.68
CA PHE A 87 -11.48 2.17 8.84
C PHE A 87 -12.41 3.08 8.02
N ASP A 88 -13.43 2.50 7.38
CA ASP A 88 -14.41 3.25 6.58
C ASP A 88 -15.17 4.27 7.45
N ARG A 89 -15.53 3.89 8.68
CA ARG A 89 -16.23 4.78 9.63
C ARG A 89 -15.35 5.95 10.06
N ASN A 90 -14.07 5.71 10.33
CA ASN A 90 -13.10 6.75 10.66
C ASN A 90 -12.87 7.67 9.46
N LEU A 91 -12.68 7.09 8.26
CA LEU A 91 -12.49 7.85 7.03
C LEU A 91 -13.70 8.74 6.72
N ALA A 92 -14.94 8.25 6.92
CA ALA A 92 -16.15 9.02 6.71
C ALA A 92 -16.26 10.25 7.64
N ALA A 93 -15.66 10.20 8.83
CA ALA A 93 -15.61 11.35 9.72
C ALA A 93 -14.69 12.47 9.21
N GLU A 94 -13.64 12.11 8.44
CA GLU A 94 -12.63 13.04 7.91
C GLU A 94 -12.90 13.45 6.46
N ARG A 95 -13.41 12.52 5.64
CA ARG A 95 -13.57 12.65 4.19
C ARG A 95 -15.01 12.38 3.74
N GLN A 96 -15.93 13.25 4.15
CA GLN A 96 -17.36 13.18 3.78
C GLN A 96 -17.59 13.39 2.27
N ASP A 97 -16.63 14.00 1.58
CA ASP A 97 -16.63 14.13 0.11
C ASP A 97 -16.39 12.79 -0.59
N LEU A 98 -15.70 11.85 0.06
CA LEU A 98 -15.30 10.58 -0.52
C LEU A 98 -16.21 9.43 -0.09
N VAL A 99 -16.54 9.32 1.19
CA VAL A 99 -17.28 8.18 1.73
C VAL A 99 -18.32 8.61 2.76
N ARG A 100 -19.48 7.99 2.73
CA ARG A 100 -20.52 8.12 3.75
C ARG A 100 -20.94 6.75 4.27
N ILE A 101 -21.41 6.70 5.49
CA ILE A 101 -21.89 5.47 6.14
C ILE A 101 -23.42 5.51 6.20
N GLU A 102 -24.03 4.42 5.71
CA GLU A 102 -25.47 4.17 5.84
C GLU A 102 -25.66 2.77 6.46
N ASP A 103 -26.08 2.71 7.70
CA ASP A 103 -26.22 1.46 8.47
C ASP A 103 -24.91 0.66 8.53
N ASP A 104 -24.87 -0.51 7.87
CA ASP A 104 -23.72 -1.40 7.75
C ASP A 104 -22.92 -1.21 6.46
N LYS A 105 -23.24 -0.16 5.67
CA LYS A 105 -22.64 0.10 4.35
C LYS A 105 -21.75 1.32 4.38
N ALA A 106 -20.61 1.21 3.71
CA ALA A 106 -19.79 2.33 3.29
C ALA A 106 -20.04 2.58 1.80
N ILE A 107 -20.41 3.81 1.46
CA ILE A 107 -20.76 4.22 0.11
C ILE A 107 -19.70 5.22 -0.33
N TYR A 108 -18.85 4.79 -1.23
CA TYR A 108 -17.76 5.58 -1.79
C TYR A 108 -18.20 6.28 -3.07
N SER A 109 -18.01 7.60 -3.12
CA SER A 109 -18.25 8.41 -4.32
C SER A 109 -17.10 8.24 -5.32
N ASN A 110 -17.41 8.29 -6.62
CA ASN A 110 -16.39 8.41 -7.65
C ASN A 110 -15.98 9.87 -7.94
N HIS A 111 -16.49 10.81 -7.14
CA HIS A 111 -16.16 12.23 -7.16
C HIS A 111 -15.49 12.62 -5.85
N TRP A 112 -14.38 13.38 -5.92
CA TRP A 112 -13.73 13.98 -4.75
C TRP A 112 -12.87 15.17 -5.15
N THR A 113 -12.45 15.95 -4.16
CA THR A 113 -11.59 17.10 -4.39
C THR A 113 -10.11 16.68 -4.47
N ALA A 114 -9.42 17.08 -5.55
CA ALA A 114 -7.98 16.91 -5.70
C ALA A 114 -7.35 18.14 -6.36
N GLY A 115 -6.27 18.67 -5.78
CA GLY A 115 -5.62 19.90 -6.26
C GLY A 115 -6.55 21.11 -6.27
N GLY A 116 -7.55 21.13 -5.37
CA GLY A 116 -8.54 22.20 -5.28
C GLY A 116 -9.66 22.14 -6.35
N ASN A 117 -9.71 21.09 -7.15
CA ASN A 117 -10.74 20.86 -8.16
C ASN A 117 -11.58 19.63 -7.79
N ASP A 118 -12.88 19.70 -8.10
CA ASP A 118 -13.72 18.52 -8.09
C ASP A 118 -13.38 17.64 -9.30
N ILE A 119 -13.07 16.37 -9.04
CA ILE A 119 -12.73 15.39 -10.06
C ILE A 119 -13.71 14.23 -10.04
N LYS A 120 -13.96 13.67 -11.22
CA LYS A 120 -14.63 12.38 -11.37
C LYS A 120 -13.58 11.35 -11.77
N TRP A 121 -13.55 10.20 -11.08
CA TRP A 121 -12.68 9.10 -11.49
C TRP A 121 -13.24 8.41 -12.74
N ASP A 122 -12.44 8.38 -13.82
CA ASP A 122 -12.78 7.78 -15.09
C ASP A 122 -11.65 6.90 -15.69
N MET A 123 -10.61 6.64 -14.89
CA MET A 123 -9.39 5.95 -15.35
C MET A 123 -9.44 4.47 -15.06
N VAL A 124 -9.01 3.66 -16.04
CA VAL A 124 -8.75 2.22 -15.88
C VAL A 124 -7.39 1.89 -16.46
N HIS A 125 -6.59 1.08 -15.75
CA HIS A 125 -5.26 0.71 -16.21
C HIS A 125 -5.27 -0.06 -17.53
N TYR A 126 -4.47 0.39 -18.50
CA TYR A 126 -4.17 -0.37 -19.72
C TYR A 126 -3.13 -1.45 -19.44
N ASP A 127 -3.06 -2.48 -20.27
CA ASP A 127 -2.11 -3.59 -20.09
C ASP A 127 -0.66 -3.13 -20.10
N VAL A 128 -0.31 -2.15 -20.95
CA VAL A 128 1.04 -1.54 -20.96
C VAL A 128 1.37 -0.84 -19.64
N GLN A 129 0.37 -0.29 -18.95
CA GLN A 129 0.54 0.34 -17.63
C GLN A 129 0.75 -0.70 -16.53
N LEU A 130 0.11 -1.87 -16.62
CA LEU A 130 0.40 -3.01 -15.74
C LEU A 130 1.85 -3.45 -15.88
N PHE A 131 2.35 -3.55 -17.10
CA PHE A 131 3.76 -3.85 -17.38
C PHE A 131 4.69 -2.79 -16.75
N GLY A 132 4.38 -1.50 -16.91
CA GLY A 132 5.11 -0.40 -16.27
C GLY A 132 5.16 -0.54 -14.74
N GLY A 133 4.05 -0.91 -14.12
CA GLY A 133 3.95 -1.19 -12.68
C GLY A 133 4.88 -2.33 -12.23
N VAL A 134 4.96 -3.41 -13.00
CA VAL A 134 5.90 -4.53 -12.74
C VAL A 134 7.35 -4.05 -12.83
N VAL A 135 7.69 -3.25 -13.83
CA VAL A 135 9.05 -2.69 -14.01
C VAL A 135 9.45 -1.86 -12.78
N LEU A 136 8.56 -0.99 -12.31
CA LEU A 136 8.78 -0.17 -11.12
C LEU A 136 8.91 -1.00 -9.84
N HIS A 137 8.05 -2.00 -9.64
CA HIS A 137 8.14 -2.91 -8.48
C HIS A 137 9.48 -3.64 -8.42
N LYS A 138 10.02 -4.01 -9.58
CA LYS A 138 11.35 -4.64 -9.69
C LYS A 138 12.53 -3.67 -9.56
N GLY A 139 12.31 -2.46 -9.08
CA GLY A 139 13.35 -1.45 -8.87
C GLY A 139 14.00 -0.95 -10.15
N ARG A 140 13.31 -1.05 -11.29
CA ARG A 140 13.81 -0.61 -12.60
C ARG A 140 13.17 0.70 -13.03
N ILE A 141 13.78 1.39 -13.98
CA ILE A 141 13.24 2.61 -14.56
C ILE A 141 12.24 2.25 -15.65
N ALA A 142 11.01 2.77 -15.52
CA ALA A 142 9.99 2.70 -16.56
C ALA A 142 9.95 4.06 -17.29
N GLU A 143 10.42 4.11 -18.53
CA GLU A 143 10.31 5.28 -19.37
C GLU A 143 8.88 5.35 -19.96
N MET A 144 8.23 6.49 -19.72
CA MET A 144 6.87 6.76 -20.22
C MET A 144 6.79 8.19 -20.74
N ALA A 145 6.19 8.38 -21.91
CA ALA A 145 5.98 9.71 -22.49
C ALA A 145 4.98 10.56 -21.67
N THR A 146 4.95 11.86 -21.94
CA THR A 146 3.98 12.76 -21.32
C THR A 146 2.56 12.36 -21.75
N GLY A 147 1.63 12.27 -20.77
CA GLY A 147 0.24 11.87 -21.03
C GLY A 147 -0.04 10.37 -20.94
N GLU A 148 0.95 9.51 -20.77
CA GLU A 148 0.76 8.05 -20.69
C GLU A 148 0.29 7.53 -19.31
N GLY A 149 -0.04 8.44 -18.39
CA GLY A 149 -0.63 8.09 -17.10
C GLY A 149 0.37 7.56 -16.06
N LYS A 150 1.58 8.16 -15.98
CA LYS A 150 2.61 7.79 -14.98
C LYS A 150 2.08 7.72 -13.56
N THR A 151 1.25 8.69 -13.15
CA THR A 151 0.65 8.75 -11.82
C THR A 151 -0.28 7.55 -11.57
N LEU A 152 -1.05 7.16 -12.58
CA LEU A 152 -1.92 5.98 -12.51
C LEU A 152 -1.11 4.68 -12.42
N VAL A 153 -0.01 4.55 -13.21
CA VAL A 153 0.90 3.39 -13.15
C VAL A 153 1.50 3.23 -11.77
N ALA A 154 1.89 4.33 -11.12
CA ALA A 154 2.49 4.30 -9.79
C ALA A 154 1.54 3.68 -8.73
N THR A 155 0.22 3.74 -8.93
CA THR A 155 -0.74 3.15 -7.99
C THR A 155 -0.55 1.66 -7.80
N LEU A 156 -0.10 0.95 -8.81
CA LEU A 156 0.08 -0.51 -8.82
C LEU A 156 1.19 -0.95 -7.85
N PRO A 157 2.47 -0.53 -8.03
CA PRO A 157 3.53 -0.91 -7.11
C PRO A 157 3.37 -0.29 -5.73
N VAL A 158 2.77 0.89 -5.60
CA VAL A 158 2.48 1.50 -4.30
C VAL A 158 1.50 0.64 -3.51
N PHE A 159 0.37 0.24 -4.11
CA PHE A 159 -0.59 -0.66 -3.47
C PHE A 159 0.05 -1.98 -3.07
N LEU A 160 0.75 -2.65 -3.99
CA LEU A 160 1.39 -3.94 -3.73
C LEU A 160 2.36 -3.85 -2.54
N ASN A 161 3.27 -2.88 -2.55
CA ASN A 161 4.28 -2.77 -1.50
C ASN A 161 3.70 -2.30 -0.16
N ALA A 162 2.59 -1.53 -0.17
CA ALA A 162 1.89 -1.13 1.05
C ALA A 162 1.28 -2.31 1.82
N LEU A 163 0.99 -3.43 1.14
CA LEU A 163 0.46 -4.64 1.78
C LEU A 163 1.43 -5.28 2.78
N ALA A 164 2.73 -4.95 2.70
CA ALA A 164 3.74 -5.39 3.66
C ALA A 164 3.77 -4.56 4.96
N HIS A 165 2.98 -3.49 5.07
CA HIS A 165 2.93 -2.57 6.24
C HIS A 165 4.28 -1.95 6.64
N LYS A 166 5.24 -1.88 5.71
CA LYS A 166 6.53 -1.21 5.93
C LYS A 166 6.52 0.28 5.57
N GLY A 167 5.39 0.78 5.05
CA GLY A 167 5.26 2.11 4.48
C GLY A 167 5.81 2.19 3.04
N VAL A 168 5.23 3.10 2.26
CA VAL A 168 5.68 3.37 0.88
C VAL A 168 5.82 4.89 0.72
N HIS A 169 6.95 5.33 0.20
CA HIS A 169 7.22 6.73 -0.09
C HIS A 169 7.15 6.98 -1.59
N VAL A 170 6.26 7.89 -2.01
CA VAL A 170 6.19 8.36 -3.40
C VAL A 170 6.85 9.71 -3.48
N VAL A 171 7.96 9.79 -4.23
CA VAL A 171 8.73 11.02 -4.38
C VAL A 171 8.40 11.67 -5.71
N THR A 172 8.04 12.94 -5.68
CA THR A 172 7.76 13.76 -6.86
C THR A 172 8.77 14.92 -6.98
N VAL A 173 8.75 15.63 -8.11
CA VAL A 173 9.71 16.72 -8.38
C VAL A 173 9.47 17.97 -7.52
N ASN A 174 8.27 18.13 -6.93
CA ASN A 174 7.93 19.25 -6.05
C ASN A 174 6.71 18.95 -5.18
N ASP A 175 6.51 19.79 -4.14
CA ASP A 175 5.44 19.63 -3.15
C ASP A 175 4.03 19.75 -3.75
N TYR A 176 3.87 20.59 -4.78
CA TYR A 176 2.58 20.72 -5.47
C TYR A 176 2.14 19.39 -6.10
N LEU A 177 3.04 18.71 -6.80
CA LEU A 177 2.74 17.41 -7.41
C LEU A 177 2.54 16.32 -6.35
N ALA A 178 3.35 16.34 -5.29
CA ALA A 178 3.18 15.39 -4.18
C ALA A 178 1.77 15.48 -3.59
N ARG A 179 1.32 16.69 -3.29
CA ARG A 179 0.00 16.94 -2.75
C ARG A 179 -1.11 16.58 -3.73
N ARG A 180 -1.01 17.08 -4.98
CA ARG A 180 -2.01 16.79 -6.01
C ARG A 180 -2.18 15.29 -6.25
N ASP A 181 -1.08 14.56 -6.38
CA ASP A 181 -1.10 13.14 -6.69
C ASP A 181 -1.59 12.31 -5.48
N ALA A 182 -1.27 12.73 -4.25
CA ALA A 182 -1.82 12.14 -3.04
C ALA A 182 -3.34 12.36 -2.93
N GLU A 183 -3.82 13.58 -3.19
CA GLU A 183 -5.26 13.88 -3.18
C GLU A 183 -6.01 13.15 -4.30
N TRP A 184 -5.38 12.96 -5.46
CA TRP A 184 -6.01 12.34 -6.64
C TRP A 184 -6.05 10.82 -6.53
N MET A 185 -4.91 10.16 -6.19
CA MET A 185 -4.80 8.70 -6.14
C MET A 185 -5.10 8.12 -4.76
N GLY A 186 -5.01 8.94 -3.71
CA GLY A 186 -5.22 8.52 -2.33
C GLY A 186 -6.53 7.77 -2.08
N PRO A 187 -7.69 8.21 -2.62
CA PRO A 187 -8.95 7.51 -2.46
C PRO A 187 -8.92 6.05 -2.90
N MET A 188 -8.13 5.71 -3.92
CA MET A 188 -7.96 4.33 -4.39
C MET A 188 -7.28 3.45 -3.33
N TYR A 189 -6.32 3.98 -2.59
CA TYR A 189 -5.66 3.28 -1.49
C TYR A 189 -6.56 3.21 -0.25
N GLN A 190 -7.24 4.32 0.07
CA GLN A 190 -8.15 4.42 1.21
C GLN A 190 -9.32 3.44 1.09
N PHE A 191 -9.84 3.20 -0.12
CA PHE A 191 -10.85 2.17 -0.39
C PHE A 191 -10.39 0.76 0.04
N HIS A 192 -9.09 0.52 0.05
CA HIS A 192 -8.47 -0.74 0.49
C HIS A 192 -7.98 -0.72 1.95
N GLY A 193 -8.35 0.30 2.74
CA GLY A 193 -7.98 0.41 4.14
C GLY A 193 -6.54 0.88 4.38
N LEU A 194 -5.90 1.52 3.38
CA LEU A 194 -4.58 2.10 3.51
C LEU A 194 -4.68 3.60 3.83
N SER A 195 -3.91 4.07 4.82
CA SER A 195 -3.78 5.51 5.12
C SER A 195 -2.86 6.20 4.12
N VAL A 196 -3.19 7.45 3.77
CA VAL A 196 -2.43 8.30 2.84
C VAL A 196 -2.18 9.65 3.49
#